data_1f554c272b018569a6af7a1a62102ba4
#
_entry.id   1f554c272b018569a6af7a1a62102ba4
#
_cell.length_a   1.000
_cell.length_b   1.000
_cell.length_c   1.000
_cell.angle_alpha   90.00
_cell.angle_beta   90.00
_cell.angle_gamma   90.00
#
_symmetry.space_group_name_H-M   'P 1'
#
loop_
_entity.id
_entity.type
_entity.pdbx_description
1 polymer ?
#
loop_
_entity_poly.entity_id
_entity_poly.type
_entity_poly.pdbx_seq_one_letter_code
_entity_poly.pdbx_strand_id
1 'polypeptide(L)'
;TVTGVQTCALPILKEEVQVEFLQQALDMILPKFDGFNLRMRTGVFWYYFEENGKKAPKVTEEAMFPCRFIRQNKNRNYLFRVTYYKSRINLEVFHVLTDGMGGINFLRELTYQYLRLVHPELAEKEGNKLSGDTSLSREDSFVRNYRSSKPSGFNKEKAYLIKEDKLPAGEFGVMHGRMPVSQLKKVAHGYHASLNEYFIAVFVWSVYKELLHGMSGGKPIRIAVPVNLRPYFDSDTTKNFFVMVSAEFRPQKESYTFEEVLACIQSSLHSQINKEHLEDLFSYSVSNQRNLLMRPVPLFLKNIAMRIVYEKSAVANTTTITNIGNIKIKDIYQPYIEGFSAFIAMSKGQYLKGTICSYQDTLV
;
A
#
# COMPACT_ATOMS: atom_id res chain seq x y z
N THR A 1 -2.41 -14.93 14.99
CA THR A 1 -2.63 -13.50 14.69
C THR A 1 -2.07 -13.23 13.32
N VAL A 2 -2.93 -13.08 12.32
CA VAL A 2 -2.51 -12.53 11.03
C VAL A 2 -2.02 -11.13 11.36
N THR A 3 -0.72 -10.89 11.21
CA THR A 3 -0.14 -9.54 11.35
C THR A 3 -0.76 -8.70 10.24
N GLY A 4 -1.70 -7.83 10.61
CA GLY A 4 -2.35 -6.96 9.65
C GLY A 4 -1.31 -6.09 8.98
N VAL A 5 -1.17 -6.21 7.66
CA VAL A 5 -0.39 -5.25 6.88
C VAL A 5 -1.10 -3.91 7.03
N GLN A 6 -0.36 -2.86 7.37
CA GLN A 6 -0.87 -1.51 7.49
C GLN A 6 -0.22 -0.64 6.43
N THR A 7 -1.03 0.25 5.86
CA THR A 7 -0.55 1.31 4.99
C THR A 7 -0.70 2.62 5.76
N CYS A 8 0.34 3.39 5.80
CA CYS A 8 0.35 4.72 6.40
C CYS A 8 0.58 5.73 5.27
N ALA A 9 -0.31 6.71 5.17
CA ALA A 9 -0.13 7.85 4.29
C ALA A 9 -0.30 9.12 5.11
N LEU A 10 0.47 10.15 4.77
CA LEU A 10 0.55 11.35 5.58
C LEU A 10 0.85 12.59 4.73
N PRO A 11 -0.06 13.57 4.68
CA PRO A 11 0.23 14.93 4.24
C PRO A 11 1.08 15.66 5.30
N ILE A 12 1.99 16.48 4.82
CA ILE A 12 2.75 17.44 5.61
C ILE A 12 2.18 18.81 5.27
N LEU A 13 1.62 19.48 6.25
CA LEU A 13 1.03 20.80 6.10
C LEU A 13 2.10 21.89 6.35
N LYS A 14 1.83 23.11 5.93
CA LYS A 14 2.70 24.26 6.23
C LYS A 14 2.54 24.78 7.66
N GLU A 15 1.41 24.49 8.30
CA GLU A 15 1.07 24.92 9.63
C GLU A 15 0.93 23.73 10.58
N GLU A 16 1.08 23.96 11.89
CA GLU A 16 0.87 22.91 12.89
C GLU A 16 -0.59 22.48 12.94
N VAL A 17 -0.79 21.19 13.16
CA VAL A 17 -2.13 20.57 13.20
C VAL A 17 -2.87 20.98 14.47
N GLN A 18 -4.06 21.55 14.31
CA GLN A 18 -5.00 21.84 15.39
C GLN A 18 -5.90 20.63 15.61
N VAL A 19 -5.69 19.92 16.72
CA VAL A 19 -6.29 18.59 16.96
C VAL A 19 -7.82 18.64 17.03
N GLU A 20 -8.39 19.72 17.56
CA GLU A 20 -9.83 19.92 17.67
C GLU A 20 -10.50 19.94 16.30
N PHE A 21 -9.93 20.70 15.36
CA PHE A 21 -10.41 20.77 13.98
C PHE A 21 -10.19 19.46 13.22
N LEU A 22 -9.07 18.75 13.49
CA LEU A 22 -8.83 17.46 12.87
C LEU A 22 -9.82 16.40 13.35
N GLN A 23 -10.18 16.40 14.65
CA GLN A 23 -11.24 15.54 15.17
C GLN A 23 -12.59 15.89 14.57
N GLN A 24 -12.92 17.17 14.50
CA GLN A 24 -14.18 17.64 13.90
C GLN A 24 -14.26 17.26 12.42
N ALA A 25 -13.16 17.42 11.66
CA ALA A 25 -13.09 17.00 10.26
C ALA A 25 -13.38 15.51 10.12
N LEU A 26 -12.75 14.68 10.97
CA LEU A 26 -12.96 13.24 10.97
C LEU A 26 -14.42 12.88 11.28
N ASP A 27 -15.01 13.52 12.29
CA ASP A 27 -16.42 13.29 12.66
C ASP A 27 -17.39 13.67 11.53
N MET A 28 -17.05 14.70 10.72
CA MET A 28 -17.86 15.16 9.59
C MET A 28 -17.76 14.26 8.36
N ILE A 29 -16.57 13.71 8.08
CA ILE A 29 -16.37 12.94 6.84
C ILE A 29 -16.65 11.46 7.01
N LEU A 30 -16.36 10.88 8.18
CA LEU A 30 -16.48 9.43 8.39
C LEU A 30 -17.87 8.87 8.06
N PRO A 31 -19.01 9.52 8.43
CA PRO A 31 -20.34 9.06 8.05
C PRO A 31 -20.60 9.03 6.53
N LYS A 32 -19.81 9.78 5.74
CA LYS A 32 -19.91 9.82 4.27
C LYS A 32 -19.09 8.72 3.59
N PHE A 33 -18.23 8.03 4.35
CA PHE A 33 -17.35 6.96 3.87
C PHE A 33 -17.74 5.62 4.48
N ASP A 34 -18.82 5.03 4.01
CA ASP A 34 -19.31 3.72 4.49
C ASP A 34 -18.22 2.64 4.53
N GLY A 35 -17.28 2.68 3.58
CA GLY A 35 -16.14 1.75 3.53
C GLY A 35 -15.19 1.88 4.72
N PHE A 36 -15.14 3.02 5.40
CA PHE A 36 -14.34 3.27 6.60
C PHE A 36 -15.16 3.12 7.89
N ASN A 37 -16.47 3.30 7.82
CA ASN A 37 -17.36 3.15 8.97
C ASN A 37 -17.67 1.67 9.29
N LEU A 38 -16.66 0.83 9.27
CA LEU A 38 -16.79 -0.62 9.44
C LEU A 38 -16.01 -1.12 10.64
N ARG A 39 -16.52 -2.21 11.23
CA ARG A 39 -15.79 -3.06 12.18
C ARG A 39 -15.74 -4.50 11.69
N MET A 40 -14.70 -5.22 12.05
CA MET A 40 -14.55 -6.62 11.68
C MET A 40 -15.06 -7.51 12.80
N ARG A 41 -15.86 -8.51 12.43
CA ARG A 41 -16.38 -9.55 13.32
C ARG A 41 -15.82 -10.92 12.94
N THR A 42 -15.74 -11.76 13.94
CA THR A 42 -15.32 -13.16 13.79
C THR A 42 -16.56 -14.04 13.80
N GLY A 43 -16.86 -14.66 12.67
CA GLY A 43 -17.87 -15.70 12.56
C GLY A 43 -17.28 -17.10 12.73
N VAL A 44 -18.10 -18.12 12.60
CA VAL A 44 -17.67 -19.53 12.70
C VAL A 44 -16.78 -19.93 11.50
N PHE A 45 -17.12 -19.45 10.32
CA PHE A 45 -16.46 -19.84 9.05
C PHE A 45 -15.67 -18.71 8.39
N TRP A 46 -16.04 -17.44 8.64
CA TRP A 46 -15.46 -16.27 8.00
C TRP A 46 -15.34 -15.08 8.95
N TYR A 47 -14.42 -14.17 8.65
CA TYR A 47 -14.49 -12.81 9.12
C TYR A 47 -15.49 -12.05 8.24
N TYR A 48 -16.23 -11.12 8.82
CA TYR A 48 -17.15 -10.26 8.08
C TYR A 48 -17.12 -8.84 8.62
N PHE A 49 -17.52 -7.92 7.77
CA PHE A 49 -17.67 -6.54 8.17
C PHE A 49 -19.13 -6.25 8.53
N GLU A 50 -19.30 -5.41 9.52
CA GLU A 50 -20.57 -4.78 9.85
C GLU A 50 -20.35 -3.30 10.12
N GLU A 51 -21.40 -2.50 9.98
CA GLU A 51 -21.37 -1.08 10.28
C GLU A 51 -20.97 -0.85 11.74
N ASN A 52 -20.13 0.17 11.97
CA ASN A 52 -19.67 0.52 13.30
C ASN A 52 -20.45 1.75 13.80
N GLY A 53 -21.51 1.54 14.54
CA GLY A 53 -22.35 2.62 15.11
C GLY A 53 -21.70 3.43 16.25
N LYS A 54 -20.36 3.33 16.43
CA LYS A 54 -19.64 4.13 17.43
C LYS A 54 -19.20 5.47 16.86
N LYS A 55 -18.98 6.45 17.74
CA LYS A 55 -18.31 7.72 17.37
C LYS A 55 -16.97 7.45 16.68
N ALA A 56 -16.53 8.32 15.79
CA ALA A 56 -15.22 8.23 15.12
C ALA A 56 -14.08 7.99 16.11
N PRO A 57 -13.00 7.30 15.69
CA PRO A 57 -11.86 7.09 16.58
C PRO A 57 -11.27 8.41 17.04
N LYS A 58 -10.74 8.43 18.28
CA LYS A 58 -10.15 9.65 18.82
C LYS A 58 -8.83 9.94 18.08
N VAL A 59 -8.72 11.16 17.59
CA VAL A 59 -7.44 11.69 17.07
C VAL A 59 -6.49 11.91 18.24
N THR A 60 -5.25 11.43 18.11
CA THR A 60 -4.23 11.53 19.16
C THR A 60 -2.90 11.94 18.56
N GLU A 61 -2.04 12.51 19.38
CA GLU A 61 -0.65 12.73 18.97
C GLU A 61 0.06 11.40 18.70
N GLU A 62 0.97 11.39 17.74
CA GLU A 62 1.78 10.22 17.41
C GLU A 62 2.79 9.97 18.52
N ALA A 63 2.58 8.95 19.31
CA ALA A 63 3.43 8.60 20.44
C ALA A 63 4.47 7.49 20.12
N MET A 64 4.40 6.88 18.93
CA MET A 64 5.22 5.73 18.57
C MET A 64 5.41 5.65 17.05
N PHE A 65 6.35 4.80 16.61
CA PHE A 65 6.64 4.58 15.19
C PHE A 65 5.39 4.15 14.39
N PRO A 66 5.33 4.48 13.08
CA PRO A 66 4.18 4.21 12.22
C PRO A 66 3.97 2.72 11.96
N CYS A 67 2.80 2.38 11.40
CA CYS A 67 2.41 1.04 10.98
C CYS A 67 2.34 -0.01 12.11
N ARG A 68 2.10 0.41 13.35
CA ARG A 68 1.85 -0.52 14.46
C ARG A 68 0.46 -1.12 14.38
N PHE A 69 0.34 -2.33 14.89
CA PHE A 69 -0.94 -3.03 14.97
C PHE A 69 -2.04 -2.19 15.63
N ILE A 70 -3.15 -2.03 14.96
CA ILE A 70 -4.33 -1.29 15.45
C ILE A 70 -5.12 -2.23 16.37
N ARG A 71 -5.08 -1.97 17.68
CA ARG A 71 -5.89 -2.70 18.67
C ARG A 71 -7.34 -2.21 18.59
N GLN A 72 -8.19 -2.94 17.88
CA GLN A 72 -9.58 -2.54 17.60
C GLN A 72 -10.36 -2.23 18.89
N ASN A 73 -10.21 -3.04 19.95
CA ASN A 73 -10.88 -2.83 21.23
C ASN A 73 -10.52 -1.50 21.92
N LYS A 74 -9.31 -0.97 21.67
CA LYS A 74 -8.85 0.33 22.17
C LYS A 74 -9.13 1.49 21.19
N ASN A 75 -9.62 1.20 19.98
CA ASN A 75 -9.85 2.15 18.91
C ASN A 75 -11.32 2.16 18.47
N ARG A 76 -12.25 2.06 19.42
CA ARG A 76 -13.71 2.01 19.16
C ARG A 76 -14.12 0.99 18.09
N ASN A 77 -13.34 -0.06 17.91
CA ASN A 77 -13.46 -1.13 16.92
C ASN A 77 -13.18 -0.73 15.46
N TYR A 78 -12.70 0.49 15.21
CA TYR A 78 -12.29 0.89 13.86
C TYR A 78 -10.99 0.21 13.41
N LEU A 79 -10.88 0.01 12.10
CA LEU A 79 -9.76 -0.65 11.42
C LEU A 79 -8.74 0.36 10.88
N PHE A 80 -8.89 1.61 11.23
CA PHE A 80 -7.96 2.69 10.91
C PHE A 80 -7.78 3.57 12.14
N ARG A 81 -6.72 4.37 12.17
CA ARG A 81 -6.54 5.44 13.15
C ARG A 81 -6.01 6.69 12.47
N VAL A 82 -6.33 7.84 13.05
CA VAL A 82 -5.78 9.14 12.67
C VAL A 82 -4.95 9.64 13.83
N THR A 83 -3.70 9.99 13.56
CA THR A 83 -2.81 10.65 14.50
C THR A 83 -2.22 11.89 13.88
N TYR A 84 -1.61 12.75 14.66
CA TYR A 84 -0.89 13.92 14.17
C TYR A 84 0.47 14.05 14.88
N TYR A 85 1.39 14.72 14.20
CA TYR A 85 2.66 15.14 14.80
C TYR A 85 3.11 16.44 14.15
N LYS A 86 3.19 17.53 14.95
CA LYS A 86 3.47 18.89 14.42
C LYS A 86 2.53 19.23 13.25
N SER A 87 3.09 19.48 12.07
CA SER A 87 2.35 19.80 10.84
C SER A 87 1.88 18.57 10.03
N ARG A 88 2.00 17.36 10.57
CA ARG A 88 1.72 16.12 9.84
C ARG A 88 0.44 15.46 10.32
N ILE A 89 -0.47 15.12 9.41
CA ILE A 89 -1.63 14.27 9.67
C ILE A 89 -1.28 12.85 9.22
N ASN A 90 -1.44 11.85 10.09
CA ASN A 90 -1.15 10.47 9.77
C ASN A 90 -2.45 9.67 9.71
N LEU A 91 -2.69 8.98 8.60
CA LEU A 91 -3.73 7.96 8.46
C LEU A 91 -3.06 6.60 8.38
N GLU A 92 -3.37 5.74 9.34
CA GLU A 92 -2.97 4.34 9.32
C GLU A 92 -4.19 3.46 9.15
N VAL A 93 -4.16 2.59 8.13
CA VAL A 93 -5.29 1.73 7.78
C VAL A 93 -4.86 0.26 7.82
N PHE A 94 -5.66 -0.58 8.46
CA PHE A 94 -5.51 -2.01 8.33
C PHE A 94 -5.91 -2.42 6.90
N HIS A 95 -4.98 -2.98 6.16
CA HIS A 95 -5.10 -3.21 4.71
C HIS A 95 -6.27 -4.13 4.28
N VAL A 96 -6.95 -4.77 5.24
CA VAL A 96 -8.18 -5.50 4.95
C VAL A 96 -9.34 -4.56 4.56
N LEU A 97 -9.28 -3.30 4.99
CA LEU A 97 -10.33 -2.30 4.74
C LEU A 97 -10.23 -1.73 3.33
N THR A 98 -9.02 -1.34 2.93
CA THR A 98 -8.75 -0.68 1.65
C THR A 98 -7.28 -0.82 1.26
N ASP A 99 -6.96 -0.55 0.01
CA ASP A 99 -5.59 -0.41 -0.48
C ASP A 99 -5.06 1.05 -0.38
N GLY A 100 -3.85 1.27 -0.90
CA GLY A 100 -3.21 2.58 -0.87
C GLY A 100 -4.05 3.67 -1.57
N MET A 101 -4.70 3.35 -2.68
CA MET A 101 -5.51 4.32 -3.43
C MET A 101 -6.79 4.70 -2.68
N GLY A 102 -7.50 3.73 -2.10
CA GLY A 102 -8.68 4.03 -1.29
C GLY A 102 -8.32 4.74 0.03
N GLY A 103 -7.15 4.42 0.61
CA GLY A 103 -6.61 5.14 1.77
C GLY A 103 -6.29 6.60 1.46
N ILE A 104 -5.63 6.89 0.33
CA ILE A 104 -5.34 8.26 -0.13
C ILE A 104 -6.65 9.02 -0.44
N ASN A 105 -7.63 8.36 -1.04
CA ASN A 105 -8.93 8.97 -1.31
C ASN A 105 -9.62 9.48 -0.03
N PHE A 106 -9.62 8.69 1.04
CA PHE A 106 -10.15 9.10 2.34
C PHE A 106 -9.28 10.19 3.00
N LEU A 107 -7.95 10.03 2.99
CA LEU A 107 -7.02 10.97 3.60
C LEU A 107 -7.09 12.35 2.95
N ARG A 108 -7.24 12.39 1.63
CA ARG A 108 -7.41 13.63 0.88
C ARG A 108 -8.65 14.40 1.34
N GLU A 109 -9.78 13.75 1.46
CA GLU A 109 -11.01 14.38 1.95
C GLU A 109 -10.92 14.80 3.42
N LEU A 110 -10.26 13.99 4.26
CA LEU A 110 -9.98 14.38 5.64
C LEU A 110 -9.15 15.67 5.70
N THR A 111 -8.11 15.74 4.87
CA THR A 111 -7.24 16.91 4.80
C THR A 111 -8.00 18.13 4.27
N TYR A 112 -8.83 17.98 3.25
CA TYR A 112 -9.66 19.07 2.72
C TYR A 112 -10.65 19.59 3.75
N GLN A 113 -11.35 18.69 4.44
CA GLN A 113 -12.30 19.09 5.47
C GLN A 113 -11.60 19.77 6.66
N TYR A 114 -10.44 19.27 7.06
CA TYR A 114 -9.60 19.91 8.08
C TYR A 114 -9.20 21.33 7.67
N LEU A 115 -8.67 21.50 6.46
CA LEU A 115 -8.25 22.82 5.96
C LEU A 115 -9.43 23.80 5.85
N ARG A 116 -10.64 23.34 5.48
CA ARG A 116 -11.85 24.18 5.46
C ARG A 116 -12.26 24.66 6.85
N LEU A 117 -11.98 23.89 7.90
CA LEU A 117 -12.27 24.27 9.28
C LEU A 117 -11.24 25.25 9.83
N VAL A 118 -9.98 25.10 9.45
CA VAL A 118 -8.89 25.99 9.87
C VAL A 118 -8.90 27.30 9.07
N HIS A 119 -9.27 27.24 7.79
CA HIS A 119 -9.28 28.34 6.83
C HIS A 119 -10.69 28.53 6.26
N PRO A 120 -11.55 29.34 6.92
CA PRO A 120 -12.97 29.50 6.53
C PRO A 120 -13.18 29.97 5.09
N GLU A 121 -12.24 30.73 4.51
CA GLU A 121 -12.28 31.16 3.13
C GLU A 121 -12.28 30.00 2.12
N LEU A 122 -11.76 28.83 2.50
CA LEU A 122 -11.84 27.62 1.69
C LEU A 122 -13.24 27.02 1.72
N ALA A 123 -13.92 27.09 2.87
CA ALA A 123 -15.30 26.62 3.00
C ALA A 123 -16.28 27.50 2.22
N GLU A 124 -16.04 28.79 2.14
CA GLU A 124 -16.85 29.72 1.33
C GLU A 124 -16.77 29.40 -0.16
N LYS A 125 -15.59 29.00 -0.67
CA LYS A 125 -15.35 28.69 -2.08
C LYS A 125 -15.81 27.28 -2.48
N GLU A 126 -15.54 26.26 -1.66
CA GLU A 126 -15.76 24.84 -1.98
C GLU A 126 -17.02 24.25 -1.31
N GLY A 127 -17.57 24.93 -0.30
CA GLY A 127 -18.64 24.38 0.55
C GLY A 127 -18.17 23.18 1.38
N ASN A 128 -19.14 22.49 2.02
CA ASN A 128 -18.84 21.30 2.86
C ASN A 128 -19.14 19.97 2.16
N LYS A 129 -19.16 19.97 0.82
CA LYS A 129 -19.38 18.75 0.02
C LYS A 129 -18.05 18.02 -0.19
N LEU A 130 -18.14 16.70 -0.39
CA LEU A 130 -16.99 15.93 -0.87
C LEU A 130 -16.55 16.41 -2.26
N SER A 131 -15.30 16.23 -2.56
CA SER A 131 -14.73 16.55 -3.88
C SER A 131 -15.38 15.71 -4.96
N GLY A 132 -15.64 16.29 -6.14
CA GLY A 132 -16.28 15.56 -7.24
C GLY A 132 -15.46 14.39 -7.79
N ASP A 133 -14.15 14.39 -7.54
CA ASP A 133 -13.22 13.32 -7.90
C ASP A 133 -13.02 12.27 -6.78
N THR A 134 -13.78 12.37 -5.69
CA THR A 134 -13.75 11.42 -4.58
C THR A 134 -14.67 10.25 -4.85
N SER A 135 -14.09 9.05 -4.99
CA SER A 135 -14.89 7.84 -5.10
C SER A 135 -15.42 7.39 -3.75
N LEU A 136 -16.68 6.97 -3.75
CA LEU A 136 -17.35 6.28 -2.64
C LEU A 136 -17.76 4.86 -3.03
N SER A 137 -17.34 4.38 -4.21
CA SER A 137 -17.69 3.06 -4.73
C SER A 137 -17.20 1.96 -3.79
N ARG A 138 -18.11 1.08 -3.40
CA ARG A 138 -17.86 -0.13 -2.59
C ARG A 138 -18.02 -1.40 -3.42
N GLU A 139 -17.98 -1.26 -4.73
CA GLU A 139 -18.06 -2.40 -5.62
C GLU A 139 -16.99 -3.43 -5.31
N ASP A 140 -17.35 -4.72 -5.38
CA ASP A 140 -16.39 -5.81 -5.36
C ASP A 140 -15.90 -6.08 -6.79
N SER A 141 -14.91 -5.29 -7.21
CA SER A 141 -14.38 -5.36 -8.57
C SER A 141 -13.65 -6.67 -8.88
N PHE A 142 -13.19 -7.41 -7.86
CA PHE A 142 -12.70 -8.76 -8.04
C PHE A 142 -13.82 -9.72 -8.49
N VAL A 143 -14.96 -9.63 -7.82
CA VAL A 143 -16.13 -10.49 -8.16
C VAL A 143 -16.74 -10.09 -9.50
N ARG A 144 -16.84 -8.78 -9.77
CA ARG A 144 -17.35 -8.25 -11.06
C ARG A 144 -16.55 -8.75 -12.26
N ASN A 145 -15.22 -8.75 -12.13
CA ASN A 145 -14.32 -9.07 -13.23
C ASN A 145 -13.83 -10.53 -13.20
N TYR A 146 -14.36 -11.37 -12.30
CA TYR A 146 -13.95 -12.75 -12.17
C TYR A 146 -14.27 -13.55 -13.43
N ARG A 147 -13.30 -14.29 -13.93
CA ARG A 147 -13.47 -15.33 -14.94
C ARG A 147 -12.95 -16.67 -14.43
N SER A 148 -13.54 -17.77 -14.90
CA SER A 148 -13.02 -19.09 -14.58
C SER A 148 -11.65 -19.25 -15.24
N SER A 149 -10.59 -19.34 -14.46
CA SER A 149 -9.22 -19.52 -14.94
C SER A 149 -8.60 -20.76 -14.37
N LYS A 150 -7.58 -21.28 -15.07
CA LYS A 150 -6.74 -22.36 -14.54
C LYS A 150 -5.91 -21.82 -13.37
N PRO A 151 -5.70 -22.62 -12.30
CA PRO A 151 -4.88 -22.16 -11.18
C PRO A 151 -3.47 -21.82 -11.63
N SER A 152 -3.04 -20.58 -11.48
CA SER A 152 -1.64 -20.23 -11.57
C SER A 152 -0.99 -20.55 -10.22
N GLY A 153 0.10 -21.32 -10.25
CA GLY A 153 0.79 -21.72 -9.03
C GLY A 153 1.57 -20.53 -8.44
N PHE A 154 1.62 -20.43 -7.11
CA PHE A 154 2.56 -19.52 -6.44
C PHE A 154 4.00 -19.97 -6.67
N ASN A 155 4.90 -19.00 -6.86
CA ASN A 155 6.33 -19.32 -6.90
C ASN A 155 6.76 -19.88 -5.53
N LYS A 156 7.21 -21.13 -5.51
CA LYS A 156 7.61 -21.85 -4.29
C LYS A 156 9.08 -21.67 -3.93
N GLU A 157 9.87 -21.12 -4.84
CA GLU A 157 11.30 -20.94 -4.63
C GLU A 157 11.55 -19.76 -3.68
N LYS A 158 12.46 -19.96 -2.73
CA LYS A 158 12.88 -18.89 -1.82
C LYS A 158 13.76 -17.89 -2.54
N ALA A 159 13.47 -16.60 -2.38
CA ALA A 159 14.31 -15.52 -2.85
C ALA A 159 15.54 -15.33 -1.93
N TYR A 160 16.50 -14.55 -2.40
CA TYR A 160 17.54 -13.99 -1.53
C TYR A 160 16.88 -13.12 -0.46
N LEU A 161 17.21 -13.34 0.79
CA LEU A 161 16.71 -12.54 1.91
C LEU A 161 17.86 -11.70 2.46
N ILE A 162 17.64 -10.41 2.61
CA ILE A 162 18.61 -9.49 3.22
C ILE A 162 18.79 -9.91 4.69
N LYS A 163 20.03 -10.23 5.08
CA LYS A 163 20.40 -10.80 6.38
C LYS A 163 21.25 -9.86 7.22
N GLU A 164 21.25 -8.59 6.90
CA GLU A 164 21.99 -7.58 7.63
C GLU A 164 21.51 -7.44 9.08
N ASP A 165 22.28 -6.71 9.88
CA ASP A 165 21.95 -6.42 11.26
C ASP A 165 20.58 -5.77 11.38
N LYS A 166 19.82 -6.25 12.33
CA LYS A 166 18.46 -5.76 12.58
C LYS A 166 18.50 -4.74 13.70
N LEU A 167 17.63 -3.76 13.59
CA LEU A 167 17.35 -2.89 14.72
C LEU A 167 16.83 -3.73 15.93
N PRO A 168 17.11 -3.31 17.16
CA PRO A 168 16.58 -3.93 18.35
C PRO A 168 15.06 -4.13 18.29
N ALA A 169 14.56 -5.12 19.01
CA ALA A 169 13.13 -5.41 19.03
C ALA A 169 12.34 -4.19 19.56
N GLY A 170 11.40 -3.70 18.74
CA GLY A 170 10.59 -2.53 19.06
C GLY A 170 11.11 -1.23 18.46
N GLU A 171 12.23 -1.25 17.76
CA GLU A 171 12.72 -0.11 17.00
C GLU A 171 12.29 -0.18 15.53
N PHE A 172 12.22 0.98 14.90
CA PHE A 172 11.83 1.15 13.51
C PHE A 172 12.62 2.31 12.91
N GLY A 173 13.34 2.06 11.83
CA GLY A 173 14.08 3.06 11.09
C GLY A 173 13.30 3.50 9.83
N VAL A 174 13.37 4.78 9.53
CA VAL A 174 12.85 5.35 8.28
C VAL A 174 13.96 6.17 7.62
N MET A 175 14.14 5.95 6.34
CA MET A 175 15.03 6.75 5.50
C MET A 175 14.20 7.38 4.39
N HIS A 176 14.28 8.70 4.27
CA HIS A 176 13.61 9.45 3.19
C HIS A 176 14.64 9.92 2.17
N GLY A 177 14.42 9.53 0.90
CA GLY A 177 15.07 10.15 -0.24
C GLY A 177 14.09 11.11 -0.92
N ARG A 178 14.48 12.38 -1.09
CA ARG A 178 13.67 13.38 -1.83
C ARG A 178 14.39 13.78 -3.11
N MET A 179 13.70 13.68 -4.22
CA MET A 179 14.27 13.91 -5.55
C MET A 179 13.28 14.62 -6.48
N PRO A 180 13.72 15.47 -7.41
CA PRO A 180 12.83 16.07 -8.42
C PRO A 180 12.33 15.00 -9.40
N VAL A 181 11.00 14.88 -9.54
CA VAL A 181 10.36 13.94 -10.48
C VAL A 181 10.79 14.21 -11.91
N SER A 182 10.88 15.49 -12.30
CA SER A 182 11.28 15.94 -13.64
C SER A 182 12.67 15.44 -14.03
N GLN A 183 13.64 15.50 -13.10
CA GLN A 183 15.00 15.00 -13.33
C GLN A 183 15.04 13.48 -13.41
N LEU A 184 14.35 12.80 -12.48
CA LEU A 184 14.28 11.35 -12.45
C LEU A 184 13.64 10.76 -13.72
N LYS A 185 12.60 11.41 -14.23
CA LYS A 185 11.99 11.04 -15.51
C LYS A 185 12.98 11.11 -16.66
N LYS A 186 13.81 12.18 -16.74
CA LYS A 186 14.86 12.28 -17.78
C LYS A 186 15.85 11.14 -17.68
N VAL A 187 16.30 10.81 -16.45
CA VAL A 187 17.24 9.69 -16.24
C VAL A 187 16.60 8.37 -16.67
N ALA A 188 15.42 8.05 -16.17
CA ALA A 188 14.72 6.81 -16.49
C ALA A 188 14.43 6.69 -18.01
N HIS A 189 14.02 7.77 -18.68
CA HIS A 189 13.83 7.79 -20.12
C HIS A 189 15.12 7.60 -20.90
N GLY A 190 16.26 8.09 -20.39
CA GLY A 190 17.58 7.82 -20.97
C GLY A 190 17.93 6.32 -21.01
N TYR A 191 17.35 5.55 -20.09
CA TYR A 191 17.45 4.09 -20.04
C TYR A 191 16.23 3.38 -20.66
N HIS A 192 15.35 4.07 -21.36
CA HIS A 192 14.11 3.53 -21.93
C HIS A 192 13.22 2.82 -20.88
N ALA A 193 13.19 3.33 -19.66
CA ALA A 193 12.48 2.74 -18.52
C ALA A 193 11.42 3.69 -17.96
N SER A 194 10.36 3.12 -17.40
CA SER A 194 9.46 3.84 -16.50
C SER A 194 10.16 4.12 -15.16
N LEU A 195 9.69 5.12 -14.41
CA LEU A 195 10.22 5.39 -13.07
C LEU A 195 10.17 4.15 -12.16
N ASN A 196 9.10 3.37 -12.24
CA ASN A 196 8.94 2.17 -11.42
C ASN A 196 9.98 1.09 -11.76
N GLU A 197 10.17 0.80 -13.04
CA GLU A 197 11.19 -0.14 -13.50
C GLU A 197 12.59 0.31 -13.11
N TYR A 198 12.88 1.61 -13.30
CA TYR A 198 14.15 2.18 -12.95
C TYR A 198 14.47 2.04 -11.45
N PHE A 199 13.54 2.42 -10.56
CA PHE A 199 13.74 2.28 -9.12
C PHE A 199 13.89 0.83 -8.66
N ILE A 200 13.10 -0.08 -9.22
CA ILE A 200 13.22 -1.51 -8.93
C ILE A 200 14.59 -2.01 -9.38
N ALA A 201 15.05 -1.62 -10.57
CA ALA A 201 16.36 -2.01 -11.09
C ALA A 201 17.49 -1.43 -10.23
N VAL A 202 17.43 -0.16 -9.82
CA VAL A 202 18.40 0.45 -8.90
C VAL A 202 18.47 -0.32 -7.59
N PHE A 203 17.33 -0.66 -7.01
CA PHE A 203 17.31 -1.45 -5.78
C PHE A 203 17.91 -2.85 -5.96
N VAL A 204 17.54 -3.55 -7.03
CA VAL A 204 18.08 -4.88 -7.36
C VAL A 204 19.59 -4.81 -7.62
N TRP A 205 20.02 -3.78 -8.35
CA TRP A 205 21.42 -3.51 -8.61
C TRP A 205 22.21 -3.27 -7.32
N SER A 206 21.67 -2.46 -6.40
CA SER A 206 22.31 -2.21 -5.10
C SER A 206 22.43 -3.51 -4.29
N VAL A 207 21.39 -4.33 -4.23
CA VAL A 207 21.46 -5.65 -3.55
C VAL A 207 22.50 -6.56 -4.22
N TYR A 208 22.54 -6.60 -5.55
CA TYR A 208 23.50 -7.40 -6.29
C TYR A 208 24.96 -6.95 -6.05
N LYS A 209 25.22 -5.64 -6.07
CA LYS A 209 26.60 -5.12 -5.90
C LYS A 209 27.04 -5.13 -4.44
N GLU A 210 26.21 -4.63 -3.52
CA GLU A 210 26.62 -4.41 -2.14
C GLU A 210 26.47 -5.65 -1.26
N LEU A 211 25.43 -6.47 -1.47
CA LEU A 211 25.15 -7.61 -0.60
C LEU A 211 25.56 -8.95 -1.21
N LEU A 212 25.53 -9.09 -2.53
CA LEU A 212 26.03 -10.27 -3.23
C LEU A 212 27.44 -10.08 -3.80
N HIS A 213 28.02 -8.88 -3.66
CA HIS A 213 29.37 -8.53 -4.16
C HIS A 213 29.59 -8.90 -5.63
N GLY A 214 28.51 -8.81 -6.44
CA GLY A 214 28.55 -9.17 -7.85
C GLY A 214 28.67 -10.68 -8.14
N MET A 215 28.57 -11.55 -7.12
CA MET A 215 28.70 -12.99 -7.30
C MET A 215 27.54 -13.59 -8.09
N SER A 216 27.84 -14.56 -8.95
CA SER A 216 26.84 -15.35 -9.67
C SER A 216 26.33 -16.53 -8.85
N GLY A 217 25.19 -17.07 -9.24
CA GLY A 217 24.55 -18.22 -8.60
C GLY A 217 23.68 -17.86 -7.38
N GLY A 218 23.14 -18.89 -6.76
CA GLY A 218 22.33 -18.73 -5.58
C GLY A 218 20.84 -18.42 -5.87
N LYS A 219 20.20 -17.79 -4.90
CA LYS A 219 18.77 -17.46 -4.95
C LYS A 219 18.51 -16.20 -5.75
N PRO A 220 17.35 -16.10 -6.44
CA PRO A 220 17.00 -14.89 -7.16
C PRO A 220 16.75 -13.72 -6.20
N ILE A 221 17.11 -12.51 -6.62
CA ILE A 221 16.62 -11.27 -6.03
C ILE A 221 15.23 -11.04 -6.62
N ARG A 222 14.21 -10.98 -5.77
CA ARG A 222 12.81 -10.87 -6.23
C ARG A 222 12.09 -9.79 -5.46
N ILE A 223 11.60 -8.80 -6.19
CA ILE A 223 10.87 -7.66 -5.63
C ILE A 223 9.38 -7.84 -5.88
N ALA A 224 8.60 -7.91 -4.80
CA ALA A 224 7.15 -7.90 -4.91
C ALA A 224 6.64 -6.49 -5.20
N VAL A 225 5.87 -6.35 -6.27
CA VAL A 225 5.33 -5.08 -6.77
C VAL A 225 3.81 -5.16 -6.81
N PRO A 226 3.08 -4.37 -6.01
CA PRO A 226 1.63 -4.29 -6.13
C PRO A 226 1.24 -3.52 -7.39
N VAL A 227 0.37 -4.10 -8.20
CA VAL A 227 -0.17 -3.50 -9.43
C VAL A 227 -1.62 -3.11 -9.18
N ASN A 228 -1.91 -1.82 -9.30
CA ASN A 228 -3.28 -1.29 -9.25
C ASN A 228 -4.07 -1.77 -10.48
N LEU A 229 -5.18 -2.45 -10.25
CA LEU A 229 -6.00 -3.03 -11.32
C LEU A 229 -7.04 -2.06 -11.91
N ARG A 230 -7.30 -0.94 -11.23
CA ARG A 230 -8.36 -0.01 -11.67
C ARG A 230 -8.22 0.46 -13.13
N PRO A 231 -7.01 0.83 -13.62
CA PRO A 231 -6.85 1.24 -15.01
C PRO A 231 -7.08 0.12 -16.04
N TYR A 232 -6.91 -1.15 -15.64
CA TYR A 232 -7.05 -2.29 -16.54
C TYR A 232 -8.48 -2.80 -16.63
N PHE A 233 -9.32 -2.54 -15.62
CA PHE A 233 -10.65 -3.11 -15.47
C PHE A 233 -11.75 -2.06 -15.25
N ASP A 234 -11.47 -0.80 -15.56
CA ASP A 234 -12.40 0.32 -15.45
C ASP A 234 -13.19 0.30 -14.12
N SER A 235 -12.47 0.46 -13.04
CA SER A 235 -13.00 0.44 -11.68
C SER A 235 -12.61 1.70 -10.92
N ASP A 236 -13.53 2.22 -10.13
CA ASP A 236 -13.34 3.32 -9.19
C ASP A 236 -13.49 2.87 -7.72
N THR A 237 -13.52 1.54 -7.48
CA THR A 237 -13.74 1.00 -6.14
C THR A 237 -12.76 1.54 -5.11
N THR A 238 -13.24 1.81 -3.90
CA THR A 238 -12.41 2.16 -2.75
C THR A 238 -11.93 0.94 -1.96
N LYS A 239 -12.41 -0.27 -2.30
CA LYS A 239 -11.91 -1.54 -1.72
C LYS A 239 -10.56 -1.91 -2.31
N ASN A 240 -9.93 -2.93 -1.74
CA ASN A 240 -8.72 -3.51 -2.30
C ASN A 240 -8.97 -4.00 -3.74
N PHE A 241 -8.20 -3.45 -4.69
CA PHE A 241 -8.24 -3.91 -6.08
C PHE A 241 -6.85 -3.83 -6.71
N PHE A 242 -5.98 -4.73 -6.28
CA PHE A 242 -4.61 -4.87 -6.77
C PHE A 242 -4.19 -6.34 -6.74
N VAL A 243 -3.15 -6.68 -7.48
CA VAL A 243 -2.45 -7.97 -7.41
C VAL A 243 -0.96 -7.74 -7.21
N MET A 244 -0.27 -8.77 -6.72
CA MET A 244 1.17 -8.75 -6.56
C MET A 244 1.83 -9.45 -7.75
N VAL A 245 2.71 -8.75 -8.44
CA VAL A 245 3.66 -9.33 -9.40
C VAL A 245 5.06 -9.35 -8.79
N SER A 246 5.99 -10.10 -9.37
CA SER A 246 7.35 -10.21 -8.85
C SER A 246 8.35 -9.89 -9.94
N ALA A 247 9.07 -8.76 -9.79
CA ALA A 247 10.24 -8.47 -10.60
C ALA A 247 11.40 -9.37 -10.15
N GLU A 248 11.89 -10.23 -11.03
CA GLU A 248 12.95 -11.21 -10.73
C GLU A 248 14.23 -10.88 -11.46
N PHE A 249 15.34 -10.94 -10.74
CA PHE A 249 16.69 -10.97 -11.27
C PHE A 249 17.45 -12.14 -10.66
N ARG A 250 18.05 -12.99 -11.53
CA ARG A 250 18.86 -14.12 -11.13
C ARG A 250 20.25 -13.99 -11.74
N PRO A 251 21.29 -13.74 -10.92
CA PRO A 251 22.66 -13.67 -11.41
C PRO A 251 23.13 -15.07 -11.83
N GLN A 252 23.37 -15.27 -13.13
CA GLN A 252 23.78 -16.56 -13.71
C GLN A 252 25.18 -16.51 -14.37
N LYS A 253 25.66 -15.29 -14.72
CA LYS A 253 26.97 -15.06 -15.27
C LYS A 253 27.87 -14.33 -14.27
N GLU A 254 29.18 -14.28 -14.54
CA GLU A 254 30.18 -13.73 -13.63
C GLU A 254 29.97 -12.25 -13.28
N SER A 255 29.44 -11.46 -14.21
CA SER A 255 29.18 -10.05 -13.98
C SER A 255 28.00 -9.56 -14.79
N TYR A 256 27.36 -8.49 -14.32
CA TYR A 256 26.29 -7.77 -14.99
C TYR A 256 26.58 -6.28 -15.00
N THR A 257 26.11 -5.57 -16.02
CA THR A 257 25.98 -4.11 -16.00
C THR A 257 24.62 -3.70 -15.42
N PHE A 258 24.44 -2.42 -15.11
CA PHE A 258 23.14 -1.91 -14.66
C PHE A 258 22.06 -2.10 -15.73
N GLU A 259 22.41 -1.83 -16.99
CA GLU A 259 21.52 -1.97 -18.14
C GLU A 259 21.01 -3.40 -18.31
N GLU A 260 21.87 -4.39 -18.10
CA GLU A 260 21.48 -5.79 -18.16
C GLU A 260 20.53 -6.19 -17.03
N VAL A 261 20.78 -5.69 -15.81
CA VAL A 261 19.85 -5.89 -14.69
C VAL A 261 18.52 -5.22 -14.97
N LEU A 262 18.54 -3.97 -15.47
CA LEU A 262 17.33 -3.26 -15.85
C LEU A 262 16.53 -4.01 -16.92
N ALA A 263 17.19 -4.51 -17.96
CA ALA A 263 16.54 -5.30 -19.02
C ALA A 263 15.89 -6.58 -18.46
N CYS A 264 16.54 -7.26 -17.51
CA CYS A 264 15.94 -8.42 -16.83
C CYS A 264 14.67 -8.01 -16.05
N ILE A 265 14.70 -6.89 -15.32
CA ILE A 265 13.56 -6.39 -14.55
C ILE A 265 12.41 -5.98 -15.47
N GLN A 266 12.70 -5.27 -16.57
CA GLN A 266 11.69 -4.90 -17.56
C GLN A 266 11.03 -6.14 -18.17
N SER A 267 11.81 -7.10 -18.63
CA SER A 267 11.29 -8.36 -19.18
C SER A 267 10.41 -9.10 -18.19
N SER A 268 10.85 -9.20 -16.92
CA SER A 268 10.10 -9.84 -15.86
C SER A 268 8.78 -9.14 -15.56
N LEU A 269 8.74 -7.80 -15.55
CA LEU A 269 7.52 -7.02 -15.32
C LEU A 269 6.58 -7.06 -16.52
N HIS A 270 7.09 -6.86 -17.75
CA HIS A 270 6.27 -6.82 -18.96
C HIS A 270 5.58 -8.16 -19.23
N SER A 271 6.23 -9.30 -18.92
CA SER A 271 5.60 -10.61 -19.04
C SER A 271 4.42 -10.81 -18.08
N GLN A 272 4.38 -10.10 -16.96
CA GLN A 272 3.36 -10.24 -15.92
C GLN A 272 2.32 -9.13 -15.91
N ILE A 273 2.67 -7.90 -16.35
CA ILE A 273 1.77 -6.74 -16.32
C ILE A 273 1.03 -6.62 -17.65
N ASN A 274 0.16 -7.56 -17.92
CA ASN A 274 -0.82 -7.51 -19.00
C ASN A 274 -2.19 -7.94 -18.46
N LYS A 275 -3.25 -7.48 -19.12
CA LYS A 275 -4.64 -7.65 -18.63
C LYS A 275 -5.00 -9.10 -18.36
N GLU A 276 -4.61 -10.02 -19.24
CA GLU A 276 -4.94 -11.45 -19.18
C GLU A 276 -4.27 -12.08 -17.94
N HIS A 277 -2.97 -11.88 -17.76
CA HIS A 277 -2.25 -12.44 -16.62
C HIS A 277 -2.72 -11.84 -15.28
N LEU A 278 -2.98 -10.52 -15.25
CA LEU A 278 -3.52 -9.86 -14.05
C LEU A 278 -4.91 -10.41 -13.68
N GLU A 279 -5.75 -10.71 -14.69
CA GLU A 279 -7.05 -11.32 -14.51
C GLU A 279 -6.93 -12.75 -13.94
N ASP A 280 -5.99 -13.54 -14.45
CA ASP A 280 -5.72 -14.89 -13.95
C ASP A 280 -5.28 -14.87 -12.47
N LEU A 281 -4.40 -13.95 -12.07
CA LEU A 281 -3.91 -13.84 -10.70
C LEU A 281 -5.03 -13.58 -9.69
N PHE A 282 -5.93 -12.65 -9.96
CA PHE A 282 -7.01 -12.40 -9.00
C PHE A 282 -8.13 -13.43 -9.11
N SER A 283 -8.40 -13.96 -10.31
CA SER A 283 -9.41 -14.99 -10.52
C SER A 283 -9.09 -16.28 -9.77
N TYR A 284 -7.81 -16.63 -9.65
CA TYR A 284 -7.36 -17.72 -8.78
C TYR A 284 -7.75 -17.47 -7.30
N SER A 285 -7.56 -16.26 -6.81
CA SER A 285 -7.93 -15.90 -5.43
C SER A 285 -9.44 -15.94 -5.20
N VAL A 286 -10.23 -15.45 -6.16
CA VAL A 286 -11.70 -15.48 -6.11
C VAL A 286 -12.22 -16.91 -6.21
N SER A 287 -11.63 -17.77 -7.05
CA SER A 287 -12.04 -19.17 -7.19
C SER A 287 -11.87 -19.94 -5.88
N ASN A 288 -10.82 -19.68 -5.13
CA ASN A 288 -10.61 -20.27 -3.80
C ASN A 288 -11.72 -19.90 -2.80
N GLN A 289 -12.22 -18.66 -2.85
CA GLN A 289 -13.35 -18.21 -2.02
C GLN A 289 -14.68 -18.86 -2.43
N ARG A 290 -14.85 -19.13 -3.73
CA ARG A 290 -16.05 -19.77 -4.28
C ARG A 290 -16.07 -21.29 -4.10
N ASN A 291 -14.96 -21.90 -3.73
CA ASN A 291 -14.84 -23.34 -3.57
C ASN A 291 -15.78 -23.84 -2.45
N LEU A 292 -16.76 -24.65 -2.83
CA LEU A 292 -17.78 -25.17 -1.94
C LEU A 292 -17.20 -26.06 -0.82
N LEU A 293 -16.11 -26.78 -1.08
CA LEU A 293 -15.43 -27.60 -0.08
C LEU A 293 -14.72 -26.76 0.99
N MET A 294 -14.28 -25.53 0.64
CA MET A 294 -13.63 -24.64 1.58
C MET A 294 -14.61 -23.84 2.44
N ARG A 295 -15.86 -23.71 2.03
CA ARG A 295 -16.85 -22.90 2.76
C ARG A 295 -17.14 -23.43 4.17
N PRO A 296 -17.42 -24.72 4.39
CA PRO A 296 -17.78 -25.26 5.71
C PRO A 296 -16.58 -25.49 6.62
N VAL A 297 -15.35 -25.24 6.16
CA VAL A 297 -14.15 -25.38 7.02
C VAL A 297 -14.18 -24.31 8.10
N PRO A 298 -14.10 -24.68 9.40
CA PRO A 298 -14.07 -23.71 10.51
C PRO A 298 -12.94 -22.70 10.40
N LEU A 299 -13.20 -21.48 10.81
CA LEU A 299 -12.28 -20.34 10.66
C LEU A 299 -10.92 -20.58 11.33
N PHE A 300 -10.88 -21.26 12.47
CA PHE A 300 -9.61 -21.54 13.15
C PHE A 300 -8.68 -22.43 12.32
N LEU A 301 -9.23 -23.43 11.58
CA LEU A 301 -8.44 -24.26 10.66
C LEU A 301 -7.98 -23.46 9.44
N LYS A 302 -8.86 -22.61 8.89
CA LYS A 302 -8.46 -21.67 7.82
C LYS A 302 -7.31 -20.76 8.26
N ASN A 303 -7.36 -20.24 9.47
CA ASN A 303 -6.30 -19.38 10.01
C ASN A 303 -4.96 -20.10 10.12
N ILE A 304 -4.95 -21.38 10.51
CA ILE A 304 -3.72 -22.18 10.54
C ILE A 304 -3.18 -22.36 9.12
N ALA A 305 -4.04 -22.79 8.18
CA ALA A 305 -3.64 -22.99 6.79
C ALA A 305 -3.13 -21.69 6.14
N MET A 306 -3.85 -20.57 6.34
CA MET A 306 -3.45 -19.27 5.83
C MET A 306 -2.13 -18.78 6.45
N ARG A 307 -1.88 -19.07 7.72
CA ARG A 307 -0.60 -18.76 8.35
C ARG A 307 0.56 -19.51 7.69
N ILE A 308 0.38 -20.81 7.41
CA ILE A 308 1.40 -21.61 6.71
C ILE A 308 1.65 -21.08 5.30
N VAL A 309 0.59 -20.75 4.56
CA VAL A 309 0.72 -20.15 3.23
C VAL A 309 1.45 -18.80 3.31
N TYR A 310 1.08 -17.94 4.26
CA TYR A 310 1.73 -16.65 4.47
C TYR A 310 3.22 -16.80 4.79
N GLU A 311 3.58 -17.71 5.70
CA GLU A 311 4.98 -17.94 6.07
C GLU A 311 5.83 -18.45 4.91
N LYS A 312 5.25 -19.26 4.02
CA LYS A 312 5.91 -19.73 2.81
C LYS A 312 6.03 -18.63 1.76
N SER A 313 4.97 -17.84 1.56
CA SER A 313 4.96 -16.75 0.58
C SER A 313 5.83 -15.57 0.98
N ALA A 314 5.99 -15.31 2.28
CA ALA A 314 6.81 -14.20 2.78
C ALA A 314 8.29 -14.32 2.39
N VAL A 315 8.80 -15.53 2.23
CA VAL A 315 10.20 -15.78 1.83
C VAL A 315 10.38 -15.96 0.31
N ALA A 316 9.31 -15.87 -0.46
CA ALA A 316 9.34 -15.94 -1.91
C ALA A 316 9.86 -14.65 -2.55
N ASN A 317 9.89 -13.55 -1.82
CA ASN A 317 10.39 -12.26 -2.28
C ASN A 317 11.44 -11.71 -1.31
N THR A 318 12.44 -11.04 -1.87
CA THR A 318 13.50 -10.33 -1.11
C THR A 318 12.90 -9.19 -0.32
N THR A 319 12.05 -8.39 -0.97
CA THR A 319 11.32 -7.29 -0.36
C THR A 319 10.09 -6.91 -1.18
N THR A 320 9.39 -5.89 -0.72
CA THR A 320 8.26 -5.26 -1.41
C THR A 320 8.58 -3.79 -1.65
N ILE A 321 8.42 -3.34 -2.90
CA ILE A 321 8.45 -1.92 -3.26
C ILE A 321 7.08 -1.55 -3.81
N THR A 322 6.43 -0.58 -3.17
CA THR A 322 5.14 -0.06 -3.60
C THR A 322 5.28 1.34 -4.15
N ASN A 323 4.61 1.60 -5.26
CA ASN A 323 4.51 2.93 -5.84
C ASN A 323 3.04 3.39 -5.79
N ILE A 324 2.77 4.38 -4.94
CA ILE A 324 1.44 5.00 -4.81
C ILE A 324 1.16 5.93 -6.00
N GLY A 325 2.22 6.41 -6.67
CA GLY A 325 2.13 7.35 -7.78
C GLY A 325 2.04 8.80 -7.34
N ASN A 326 1.52 9.63 -8.23
CA ASN A 326 1.36 11.06 -7.98
C ASN A 326 0.07 11.35 -7.19
N ILE A 327 0.22 11.97 -6.03
CA ILE A 327 -0.90 12.38 -5.18
C ILE A 327 -1.43 13.71 -5.71
N LYS A 328 -2.62 13.66 -6.31
CA LYS A 328 -3.28 14.84 -6.86
C LYS A 328 -4.09 15.56 -5.79
N ILE A 329 -3.83 16.84 -5.63
CA ILE A 329 -4.53 17.74 -4.71
C ILE A 329 -5.10 18.89 -5.53
N LYS A 330 -6.33 19.31 -5.24
CA LYS A 330 -6.93 20.49 -5.89
C LYS A 330 -6.10 21.73 -5.65
N ASP A 331 -5.97 22.57 -6.65
CA ASP A 331 -5.10 23.76 -6.64
C ASP A 331 -5.37 24.67 -5.44
N ILE A 332 -6.64 24.82 -5.05
CA ILE A 332 -7.04 25.69 -3.93
C ILE A 332 -6.45 25.23 -2.59
N TYR A 333 -6.12 23.93 -2.40
CA TYR A 333 -5.53 23.39 -1.16
C TYR A 333 -4.00 23.29 -1.23
N GLN A 334 -3.40 23.33 -2.42
CA GLN A 334 -1.93 23.20 -2.58
C GLN A 334 -1.12 24.23 -1.78
N PRO A 335 -1.57 25.52 -1.63
CA PRO A 335 -0.83 26.49 -0.82
C PRO A 335 -0.63 26.09 0.65
N TYR A 336 -1.44 25.19 1.19
CA TYR A 336 -1.44 24.76 2.59
C TYR A 336 -0.70 23.43 2.82
N ILE A 337 -0.30 22.72 1.76
CA ILE A 337 0.32 21.41 1.81
C ILE A 337 1.76 21.50 1.30
N GLU A 338 2.71 21.06 2.13
CA GLU A 338 4.13 21.04 1.79
C GLU A 338 4.50 19.76 1.01
N GLY A 339 3.93 18.61 1.38
CA GLY A 339 4.28 17.35 0.77
C GLY A 339 3.49 16.16 1.30
N PHE A 340 3.90 14.98 0.82
CA PHE A 340 3.36 13.69 1.26
C PHE A 340 4.48 12.71 1.52
N SER A 341 4.23 11.78 2.43
CA SER A 341 5.04 10.58 2.62
C SER A 341 4.12 9.37 2.82
N ALA A 342 4.65 8.18 2.62
CA ALA A 342 3.89 6.95 2.83
C ALA A 342 4.79 5.83 3.33
N PHE A 343 4.22 4.91 4.11
CA PHE A 343 4.90 3.75 4.67
C PHE A 343 4.05 2.51 4.54
N ILE A 344 4.71 1.36 4.47
CA ILE A 344 4.07 0.05 4.56
C ILE A 344 4.66 -0.74 5.72
N ALA A 345 3.81 -1.50 6.41
CA ALA A 345 4.24 -2.33 7.53
C ALA A 345 5.21 -3.41 7.10
N MET A 346 6.17 -3.73 7.97
CA MET A 346 7.09 -4.83 7.78
C MET A 346 6.37 -6.17 7.77
N SER A 347 6.92 -7.13 7.03
CA SER A 347 6.42 -8.51 6.95
C SER A 347 7.48 -9.47 7.47
N LYS A 348 7.08 -10.66 7.88
CA LYS A 348 8.02 -11.71 8.29
C LYS A 348 9.03 -11.99 7.18
N GLY A 349 10.31 -11.91 7.51
CA GLY A 349 11.42 -12.14 6.55
C GLY A 349 11.75 -10.97 5.63
N GLN A 350 11.00 -9.88 5.67
CA GLN A 350 11.26 -8.65 4.92
C GLN A 350 11.48 -7.50 5.91
N TYR A 351 12.72 -7.19 6.22
CA TYR A 351 13.11 -6.19 7.20
C TYR A 351 13.39 -4.81 6.62
N LEU A 352 13.38 -4.70 5.30
CA LEU A 352 13.45 -3.47 4.53
C LEU A 352 12.29 -3.46 3.53
N LYS A 353 11.61 -2.34 3.37
CA LYS A 353 10.56 -2.14 2.36
C LYS A 353 10.66 -0.74 1.79
N GLY A 354 10.34 -0.59 0.51
CA GLY A 354 10.30 0.69 -0.18
C GLY A 354 8.88 1.15 -0.45
N THR A 355 8.64 2.45 -0.25
CA THR A 355 7.40 3.10 -0.67
C THR A 355 7.76 4.34 -1.47
N ILE A 356 7.15 4.50 -2.62
CA ILE A 356 7.36 5.64 -3.53
C ILE A 356 6.04 6.40 -3.64
N CYS A 357 6.07 7.69 -3.44
CA CYS A 357 4.96 8.59 -3.77
C CYS A 357 5.53 9.92 -4.30
N SER A 358 4.71 10.64 -5.05
CA SER A 358 5.10 11.97 -5.50
C SER A 358 3.98 12.98 -5.29
N TYR A 359 4.38 14.21 -5.06
CA TYR A 359 3.50 15.36 -4.98
C TYR A 359 4.20 16.54 -5.65
N GLN A 360 3.51 17.20 -6.59
CA GLN A 360 4.12 18.21 -7.47
C GLN A 360 5.39 17.64 -8.14
N ASP A 361 6.52 18.33 -8.08
CA ASP A 361 7.80 17.86 -8.63
C ASP A 361 8.68 17.12 -7.59
N THR A 362 8.15 16.77 -6.44
CA THR A 362 8.89 16.05 -5.40
C THR A 362 8.45 14.59 -5.34
N LEU A 363 9.41 13.67 -5.50
CA LEU A 363 9.26 12.24 -5.22
C LEU A 363 9.93 11.94 -3.87
N VAL A 364 9.25 11.12 -3.08
CA VAL A 364 9.74 10.64 -1.78
C VAL A 364 9.71 9.12 -1.78
#